data_c2ffd9b44159399f1a3129e7df9d2848
#
_entry.id   c2ffd9b44159399f1a3129e7df9d2848
#
_cell.length_a   1.000
_cell.length_b   1.000
_cell.length_c   1.000
_cell.angle_alpha   90.00
_cell.angle_beta   90.00
_cell.angle_gamma   90.00
#
_symmetry.space_group_name_H-M   'P 1'
#
loop_
_entity.id
_entity.type
_entity.pdbx_description
1 polymer ?
#
loop_
_entity_poly.entity_id
_entity_poly.type
_entity_poly.pdbx_seq_one_letter_code
_entity_poly.pdbx_strand_id
1 'polypeptide(L)'
;MGAQPPTNSRSPANGRGAVSGSILKTESLSIHFGGLAALSQVNFQALGGEIRAIIGPNGAGKSTFFNCLTGVLRPTSGRIIFDGQEITGLRSNAISQKGIARSYQITNILPNATVFENVRIAAQSRRHSWNMVAHHNALADINQKAEMALNAVGLLGKAREYASNLSHGEQRNLEIGIALATEPKLLCLDEPTAGMSQAETEETKQLVRRIAKNLTILIVEHDMQVVMELCHRITVLHYGAILAEGTPEEIQNNPKVLEVYLKT
;
A
#
# COMPACT_ATOMS: atom_id res chain seq x y z
N MET A 1 -49.84 3.02 43.34
CA MET A 1 -49.64 2.94 41.85
C MET A 1 -48.52 3.86 41.48
N GLY A 2 -47.32 3.33 41.42
CA GLY A 2 -46.10 4.06 41.07
C GLY A 2 -45.61 3.63 39.71
N ALA A 3 -45.56 4.58 38.78
CA ALA A 3 -45.00 4.37 37.46
C ALA A 3 -43.47 4.59 37.50
N GLN A 4 -42.69 3.59 37.16
CA GLN A 4 -41.25 3.73 36.91
C GLN A 4 -40.97 4.37 35.53
N PRO A 5 -39.98 5.27 35.40
CA PRO A 5 -39.57 5.78 34.11
C PRO A 5 -38.65 4.77 33.38
N PRO A 6 -38.60 4.79 32.03
CA PRO A 6 -37.80 3.84 31.26
C PRO A 6 -36.31 4.21 31.32
N THR A 7 -35.49 3.23 31.64
CA THR A 7 -34.03 3.30 31.60
C THR A 7 -33.55 3.28 30.18
N ASN A 8 -33.03 4.40 29.72
CA ASN A 8 -32.43 4.57 28.39
C ASN A 8 -30.94 4.14 28.44
N SER A 9 -30.65 2.86 28.21
CA SER A 9 -29.30 2.33 28.06
C SER A 9 -28.79 2.58 26.64
N ARG A 10 -28.15 3.71 26.46
CA ARG A 10 -27.31 3.93 25.25
C ARG A 10 -26.00 3.16 25.41
N SER A 11 -25.88 2.03 24.75
CA SER A 11 -24.62 1.37 24.53
C SER A 11 -23.70 2.26 23.63
N PRO A 12 -22.41 2.38 23.92
CA PRO A 12 -21.50 3.07 23.03
C PRO A 12 -21.27 2.21 21.80
N ALA A 13 -21.72 2.70 20.64
CA ALA A 13 -21.38 2.12 19.34
C ALA A 13 -19.90 2.39 19.06
N ASN A 14 -19.02 1.49 19.49
CA ASN A 14 -17.64 1.43 19.09
C ASN A 14 -17.45 0.13 18.32
N GLY A 15 -17.64 0.20 17.01
CA GLY A 15 -17.47 -0.90 16.10
C GLY A 15 -17.27 -0.33 14.71
N ARG A 16 -16.01 0.05 14.37
CA ARG A 16 -15.64 0.09 12.95
C ARG A 16 -15.68 -1.37 12.49
N GLY A 17 -16.82 -1.76 11.89
CA GLY A 17 -17.03 -3.06 11.30
C GLY A 17 -15.92 -3.34 10.29
N ALA A 18 -15.41 -4.56 10.32
CA ALA A 18 -14.59 -5.10 9.25
C ALA A 18 -15.32 -4.84 7.93
N VAL A 19 -14.69 -4.08 7.04
CA VAL A 19 -15.22 -3.78 5.71
C VAL A 19 -15.17 -5.08 4.93
N SER A 20 -16.27 -5.84 4.93
CA SER A 20 -16.42 -7.13 4.24
C SER A 20 -16.56 -6.98 2.72
N GLY A 21 -16.07 -5.90 2.15
CA GLY A 21 -16.14 -5.58 0.72
C GLY A 21 -14.77 -5.48 0.07
N SER A 22 -14.76 -5.62 -1.26
CA SER A 22 -13.58 -5.34 -2.09
C SER A 22 -13.24 -3.87 -2.03
N ILE A 23 -12.01 -3.55 -1.60
CA ILE A 23 -11.49 -2.17 -1.63
C ILE A 23 -10.92 -1.82 -3.00
N LEU A 24 -10.35 -2.82 -3.69
CA LEU A 24 -9.78 -2.66 -5.03
C LEU A 24 -10.26 -3.81 -5.91
N LYS A 25 -10.68 -3.47 -7.13
CA LYS A 25 -11.07 -4.44 -8.15
C LYS A 25 -10.55 -4.00 -9.50
N THR A 26 -10.06 -4.93 -10.31
CA THR A 26 -9.83 -4.72 -11.73
C THR A 26 -10.72 -5.65 -12.55
N GLU A 27 -11.23 -5.15 -13.66
CA GLU A 27 -12.10 -5.90 -14.57
C GLU A 27 -11.47 -5.88 -15.97
N SER A 28 -11.04 -7.05 -16.44
CA SER A 28 -10.41 -7.28 -17.75
C SER A 28 -9.30 -6.26 -18.07
N LEU A 29 -8.51 -5.91 -17.05
CA LEU A 29 -7.46 -4.90 -17.17
C LEU A 29 -6.39 -5.36 -18.14
N SER A 30 -6.14 -4.57 -19.19
CA SER A 30 -5.13 -4.88 -20.21
C SER A 30 -4.30 -3.64 -20.54
N ILE A 31 -3.01 -3.86 -20.82
CA ILE A 31 -2.10 -2.82 -21.33
C ILE A 31 -1.17 -3.41 -22.36
N HIS A 32 -1.04 -2.72 -23.50
CA HIS A 32 -0.20 -3.10 -24.60
C HIS A 32 0.86 -2.02 -24.86
N PHE A 33 2.10 -2.45 -25.11
CA PHE A 33 3.19 -1.62 -25.59
C PHE A 33 3.55 -2.08 -27.01
N GLY A 34 3.02 -1.40 -28.02
CA GLY A 34 3.09 -1.91 -29.39
C GLY A 34 2.43 -3.27 -29.52
N GLY A 35 3.16 -4.28 -29.98
CA GLY A 35 2.69 -5.66 -30.11
C GLY A 35 2.76 -6.49 -28.82
N LEU A 36 3.36 -5.98 -27.74
CA LEU A 36 3.53 -6.72 -26.48
C LEU A 36 2.36 -6.45 -25.54
N ALA A 37 1.63 -7.49 -25.17
CA ALA A 37 0.64 -7.42 -24.09
C ALA A 37 1.35 -7.59 -22.73
N ALA A 38 1.57 -6.49 -22.02
CA ALA A 38 2.21 -6.52 -20.69
C ALA A 38 1.22 -6.92 -19.59
N LEU A 39 -0.09 -6.64 -19.77
CA LEU A 39 -1.19 -7.20 -19.00
C LEU A 39 -2.30 -7.61 -19.97
N SER A 40 -2.94 -8.74 -19.70
CA SER A 40 -4.01 -9.31 -20.52
C SER A 40 -5.18 -9.75 -19.65
N GLN A 41 -6.29 -9.02 -19.73
CA GLN A 41 -7.58 -9.32 -19.09
C GLN A 41 -7.46 -9.67 -17.58
N VAL A 42 -6.64 -8.92 -16.85
CA VAL A 42 -6.41 -9.14 -15.42
C VAL A 42 -7.67 -8.76 -14.63
N ASN A 43 -8.30 -9.78 -14.03
CA ASN A 43 -9.41 -9.65 -13.10
C ASN A 43 -8.87 -9.92 -11.69
N PHE A 44 -8.73 -8.87 -10.90
CA PHE A 44 -8.11 -8.91 -9.59
C PHE A 44 -9.05 -8.28 -8.55
N GLN A 45 -8.97 -8.78 -7.33
CA GLN A 45 -9.75 -8.23 -6.23
C GLN A 45 -8.95 -8.27 -4.93
N ALA A 46 -8.86 -7.12 -4.21
CA ALA A 46 -8.32 -7.05 -2.87
C ALA A 46 -9.42 -6.67 -1.87
N LEU A 47 -9.43 -7.35 -0.72
CA LEU A 47 -10.37 -7.06 0.37
C LEU A 47 -9.81 -5.98 1.30
N GLY A 48 -10.70 -5.27 1.98
CA GLY A 48 -10.29 -4.29 2.99
C GLY A 48 -9.55 -4.95 4.16
N GLY A 49 -8.38 -4.40 4.56
CA GLY A 49 -7.59 -4.87 5.70
C GLY A 49 -6.74 -6.11 5.44
N GLU A 50 -6.64 -6.61 4.19
CA GLU A 50 -5.74 -7.72 3.88
C GLU A 50 -4.34 -7.26 3.49
N ILE A 51 -3.34 -8.10 3.73
CA ILE A 51 -2.03 -8.05 3.08
C ILE A 51 -2.08 -9.03 1.92
N ARG A 52 -1.92 -8.54 0.69
CA ARG A 52 -1.97 -9.36 -0.50
C ARG A 52 -0.70 -9.22 -1.32
N ALA A 53 -0.06 -10.33 -1.64
CA ALA A 53 1.10 -10.35 -2.50
C ALA A 53 0.72 -10.48 -3.97
N ILE A 54 1.52 -9.84 -4.81
CA ILE A 54 1.55 -10.05 -6.25
C ILE A 54 2.95 -10.54 -6.60
N ILE A 55 3.04 -11.81 -6.99
CA ILE A 55 4.30 -12.48 -7.30
C ILE A 55 4.32 -12.94 -8.75
N GLY A 56 5.46 -13.39 -9.22
CA GLY A 56 5.66 -13.91 -10.58
C GLY A 56 7.09 -13.67 -11.05
N PRO A 57 7.54 -14.36 -12.11
CA PRO A 57 8.88 -14.17 -12.66
C PRO A 57 9.11 -12.75 -13.20
N ASN A 58 10.35 -12.46 -13.57
CA ASN A 58 10.68 -11.21 -14.24
C ASN A 58 9.91 -11.09 -15.56
N GLY A 59 9.37 -9.92 -15.85
CA GLY A 59 8.51 -9.71 -17.02
C GLY A 59 7.06 -10.21 -16.89
N ALA A 60 6.65 -10.76 -15.74
CA ALA A 60 5.28 -11.23 -15.54
C ALA A 60 4.20 -10.14 -15.55
N GLY A 61 4.57 -8.84 -15.46
CA GLY A 61 3.64 -7.72 -15.47
C GLY A 61 3.40 -7.07 -14.10
N LYS A 62 4.10 -7.48 -13.04
CA LYS A 62 3.90 -6.97 -11.66
C LYS A 62 4.01 -5.45 -11.55
N SER A 63 5.14 -4.88 -11.98
CA SER A 63 5.37 -3.43 -11.96
C SER A 63 4.40 -2.68 -12.89
N THR A 64 4.05 -3.27 -14.03
CA THR A 64 3.04 -2.71 -14.95
C THR A 64 1.68 -2.64 -14.28
N PHE A 65 1.30 -3.69 -13.55
CA PHE A 65 0.04 -3.72 -12.78
C PHE A 65 0.03 -2.63 -11.71
N PHE A 66 1.07 -2.50 -10.90
CA PHE A 66 1.19 -1.42 -9.90
C PHE A 66 1.16 -0.04 -10.56
N ASN A 67 1.83 0.14 -11.68
CA ASN A 67 1.82 1.40 -12.43
C ASN A 67 0.43 1.77 -12.94
N CYS A 68 -0.38 0.79 -13.34
CA CYS A 68 -1.78 1.03 -13.71
C CYS A 68 -2.63 1.43 -12.49
N LEU A 69 -2.49 0.72 -11.36
CA LEU A 69 -3.22 1.01 -10.12
C LEU A 69 -2.92 2.40 -9.56
N THR A 70 -1.70 2.88 -9.74
CA THR A 70 -1.22 4.17 -9.21
C THR A 70 -1.26 5.31 -10.22
N GLY A 71 -1.79 5.07 -11.44
CA GLY A 71 -1.97 6.09 -12.48
C GLY A 71 -0.69 6.58 -13.14
N VAL A 72 0.42 5.83 -12.99
CA VAL A 72 1.67 6.04 -13.72
C VAL A 72 1.51 5.60 -15.18
N LEU A 73 0.79 4.49 -15.39
CA LEU A 73 0.43 3.98 -16.70
C LEU A 73 -1.09 3.99 -16.88
N ARG A 74 -1.53 4.36 -18.07
CA ARG A 74 -2.93 4.27 -18.46
C ARG A 74 -3.19 2.92 -19.13
N PRO A 75 -4.14 2.11 -18.64
CA PRO A 75 -4.50 0.86 -19.29
C PRO A 75 -5.05 1.09 -20.70
N THR A 76 -4.84 0.12 -21.58
CA THR A 76 -5.40 0.14 -22.95
C THR A 76 -6.88 -0.20 -22.94
N SER A 77 -7.31 -1.09 -22.04
CA SER A 77 -8.70 -1.49 -21.83
C SER A 77 -8.93 -2.04 -20.43
N GLY A 78 -10.20 -2.28 -20.09
CA GLY A 78 -10.61 -2.72 -18.76
C GLY A 78 -10.83 -1.56 -17.80
N ARG A 79 -11.17 -1.90 -16.55
CA ARG A 79 -11.51 -0.92 -15.51
C ARG A 79 -10.78 -1.20 -14.21
N ILE A 80 -10.52 -0.13 -13.44
CA ILE A 80 -9.98 -0.16 -12.09
C ILE A 80 -10.99 0.53 -11.19
N ILE A 81 -11.46 -0.16 -10.18
CA ILE A 81 -12.45 0.32 -9.22
C ILE A 81 -11.80 0.30 -7.84
N PHE A 82 -11.77 1.44 -7.16
CA PHE A 82 -11.23 1.61 -5.83
C PHE A 82 -12.26 2.24 -4.91
N ASP A 83 -12.54 1.61 -3.77
CA ASP A 83 -13.52 2.05 -2.78
C ASP A 83 -14.88 2.40 -3.44
N GLY A 84 -15.34 1.50 -4.34
CA GLY A 84 -16.58 1.64 -5.10
C GLY A 84 -16.57 2.68 -6.22
N GLN A 85 -15.46 3.38 -6.47
CA GLN A 85 -15.34 4.40 -7.50
C GLN A 85 -14.41 3.96 -8.62
N GLU A 86 -14.78 4.21 -9.86
CA GLU A 86 -13.88 3.99 -10.99
C GLU A 86 -12.74 5.02 -10.98
N ILE A 87 -11.51 4.51 -11.11
CA ILE A 87 -10.28 5.32 -11.12
C ILE A 87 -9.46 5.12 -12.39
N THR A 88 -10.02 4.41 -13.38
CA THR A 88 -9.34 4.06 -14.64
C THR A 88 -8.81 5.31 -15.34
N GLY A 89 -7.50 5.32 -15.62
CA GLY A 89 -6.85 6.41 -16.37
C GLY A 89 -6.76 7.75 -15.63
N LEU A 90 -7.10 7.82 -14.34
CA LEU A 90 -6.82 9.00 -13.53
C LEU A 90 -5.32 9.18 -13.36
N ARG A 91 -4.86 10.43 -13.21
CA ARG A 91 -3.47 10.76 -12.92
C ARG A 91 -3.10 10.37 -11.49
N SER A 92 -1.81 10.10 -11.24
CA SER A 92 -1.31 9.64 -9.94
C SER A 92 -1.68 10.55 -8.77
N ASN A 93 -1.67 11.87 -8.95
CA ASN A 93 -2.10 12.81 -7.91
C ASN A 93 -3.57 12.64 -7.53
N ALA A 94 -4.46 12.43 -8.50
CA ALA A 94 -5.89 12.20 -8.26
C ALA A 94 -6.13 10.85 -7.56
N ILE A 95 -5.38 9.81 -7.93
CA ILE A 95 -5.43 8.49 -7.29
C ILE A 95 -4.92 8.57 -5.85
N SER A 96 -3.82 9.27 -5.62
CA SER A 96 -3.31 9.52 -4.27
C SER A 96 -4.37 10.22 -3.41
N GLN A 97 -5.05 11.24 -3.92
CA GLN A 97 -6.13 11.94 -3.20
C GLN A 97 -7.32 11.01 -2.86
N LYS A 98 -7.55 9.96 -3.63
CA LYS A 98 -8.59 8.96 -3.31
C LYS A 98 -8.17 7.97 -2.23
N GLY A 99 -6.88 7.85 -1.92
CA GLY A 99 -6.36 7.04 -0.83
C GLY A 99 -5.52 5.85 -1.25
N ILE A 100 -4.96 5.84 -2.44
CA ILE A 100 -3.92 4.88 -2.81
C ILE A 100 -2.55 5.57 -2.68
N ALA A 101 -1.66 5.01 -1.86
CA ALA A 101 -0.27 5.42 -1.78
C ALA A 101 0.65 4.29 -2.26
N ARG A 102 1.85 4.64 -2.73
CA ARG A 102 2.89 3.70 -3.14
C ARG A 102 4.24 4.12 -2.58
N SER A 103 4.99 3.17 -2.01
CA SER A 103 6.42 3.31 -1.84
C SER A 103 7.11 2.93 -3.16
N TYR A 104 8.09 3.71 -3.60
CA TYR A 104 8.80 3.46 -4.85
C TYR A 104 10.10 2.69 -4.57
N GLN A 105 10.54 1.89 -5.55
CA GLN A 105 11.79 1.12 -5.48
C GLN A 105 13.04 2.03 -5.48
N ILE A 106 12.94 3.24 -6.03
CA ILE A 106 13.98 4.28 -5.97
C ILE A 106 13.63 5.23 -4.83
N THR A 107 14.55 5.43 -3.91
CA THR A 107 14.40 6.28 -2.72
C THR A 107 14.00 7.71 -3.10
N ASN A 108 12.73 8.04 -2.92
CA ASN A 108 12.18 9.38 -3.18
C ASN A 108 12.21 10.25 -1.90
N ILE A 109 13.28 10.11 -1.09
CA ILE A 109 13.50 10.97 0.06
C ILE A 109 14.27 12.22 -0.34
N LEU A 110 14.07 13.29 0.41
CA LEU A 110 14.87 14.52 0.31
C LEU A 110 16.07 14.36 1.25
N PRO A 111 17.28 14.00 0.75
CA PRO A 111 18.40 13.61 1.61
C PRO A 111 18.90 14.77 2.48
N ASN A 112 18.77 16.00 2.01
CA ASN A 112 19.18 17.22 2.69
C ASN A 112 18.07 17.85 3.56
N ALA A 113 16.91 17.21 3.67
CA ALA A 113 15.86 17.57 4.61
C ALA A 113 15.89 16.61 5.81
N THR A 114 15.33 17.06 6.94
CA THR A 114 15.19 16.19 8.12
C THR A 114 14.18 15.07 7.84
N VAL A 115 14.25 14.01 8.62
CA VAL A 115 13.30 12.91 8.62
C VAL A 115 11.87 13.44 8.83
N PHE A 116 11.69 14.39 9.74
CA PHE A 116 10.41 15.02 9.98
C PHE A 116 9.91 15.84 8.79
N GLU A 117 10.77 16.65 8.16
CA GLU A 117 10.38 17.46 7.00
C GLU A 117 9.94 16.62 5.81
N ASN A 118 10.62 15.50 5.56
CA ASN A 118 10.23 14.55 4.51
C ASN A 118 8.78 14.09 4.70
N VAL A 119 8.42 13.65 5.89
CA VAL A 119 7.08 13.15 6.19
C VAL A 119 6.06 14.29 6.25
N ARG A 120 6.44 15.46 6.79
CA ARG A 120 5.57 16.64 6.87
C ARG A 120 5.12 17.14 5.48
N ILE A 121 6.03 17.16 4.51
CA ILE A 121 5.70 17.54 3.12
C ILE A 121 4.61 16.60 2.56
N ALA A 122 4.70 15.30 2.80
CA ALA A 122 3.68 14.35 2.36
C ALA A 122 2.33 14.58 3.08
N ALA A 123 2.34 14.84 4.39
CA ALA A 123 1.14 15.15 5.15
C ALA A 123 0.42 16.41 4.62
N GLN A 124 1.15 17.38 4.09
CA GLN A 124 0.59 18.60 3.48
C GLN A 124 -0.14 18.31 2.15
N SER A 125 0.31 17.31 1.39
CA SER A 125 -0.18 17.05 0.02
C SER A 125 -1.69 16.78 -0.06
N ARG A 126 -2.31 16.34 1.02
CA ARG A 126 -3.75 16.08 1.13
C ARG A 126 -4.61 17.31 1.33
N ARG A 127 -4.04 18.48 1.57
CA ARG A 127 -4.79 19.71 1.80
C ARG A 127 -4.94 20.53 0.54
N HIS A 128 -6.20 20.73 0.10
CA HIS A 128 -6.58 21.58 -1.04
C HIS A 128 -6.80 23.05 -0.64
N SER A 129 -6.41 23.50 0.55
CA SER A 129 -6.82 24.81 1.02
C SER A 129 -5.69 25.84 0.91
N TRP A 130 -5.85 26.74 -0.04
CA TRP A 130 -5.14 28.01 -0.17
C TRP A 130 -5.60 29.05 0.87
N ASN A 131 -6.29 28.66 1.91
CA ASN A 131 -6.84 29.58 2.92
C ASN A 131 -5.76 29.98 3.92
N MET A 132 -5.15 31.12 3.69
CA MET A 132 -4.06 31.68 4.52
C MET A 132 -4.49 32.00 5.97
N VAL A 133 -5.78 32.10 6.27
CA VAL A 133 -6.29 32.44 7.61
C VAL A 133 -6.45 31.21 8.52
N ALA A 134 -6.49 29.98 7.96
CA ALA A 134 -6.57 28.75 8.74
C ALA A 134 -5.20 28.20 9.23
N HIS A 135 -4.16 29.05 9.26
CA HIS A 135 -2.76 28.63 9.27
C HIS A 135 -2.30 27.93 10.55
N HIS A 136 -2.73 28.34 11.73
CA HIS A 136 -2.15 27.82 12.98
C HIS A 136 -2.65 26.40 13.32
N ASN A 137 -3.95 26.18 13.30
CA ASN A 137 -4.52 24.85 13.57
C ASN A 137 -4.19 23.83 12.46
N ALA A 138 -4.02 24.33 11.24
CA ALA A 138 -3.63 23.54 10.08
C ALA A 138 -2.22 22.97 10.19
N LEU A 139 -1.25 23.77 10.67
CA LEU A 139 0.13 23.33 10.88
C LEU A 139 0.24 22.32 12.02
N ALA A 140 -0.53 22.51 13.10
CA ALA A 140 -0.56 21.56 14.21
C ALA A 140 -1.05 20.18 13.77
N ASP A 141 -2.14 20.11 12.98
CA ASP A 141 -2.68 18.85 12.42
C ASP A 141 -1.67 18.16 11.48
N ILE A 142 -1.00 18.91 10.59
CA ILE A 142 0.04 18.37 9.70
C ILE A 142 1.22 17.80 10.50
N ASN A 143 1.68 18.53 11.51
CA ASN A 143 2.77 18.07 12.36
C ASN A 143 2.38 16.80 13.14
N GLN A 144 1.17 16.76 13.69
CA GLN A 144 0.66 15.58 14.39
C GLN A 144 0.60 14.36 13.46
N LYS A 145 0.14 14.52 12.21
CA LYS A 145 0.13 13.42 11.22
C LYS A 145 1.53 12.94 10.88
N ALA A 146 2.48 13.88 10.75
CA ALA A 146 3.88 13.53 10.51
C ALA A 146 4.48 12.76 11.69
N GLU A 147 4.23 13.19 12.92
CA GLU A 147 4.68 12.50 14.13
C GLU A 147 4.05 11.10 14.26
N MET A 148 2.76 10.97 13.99
CA MET A 148 2.07 9.66 13.99
C MET A 148 2.66 8.71 12.95
N ALA A 149 2.93 9.19 11.74
CA ALA A 149 3.56 8.39 10.69
C ALA A 149 4.98 7.98 11.08
N LEU A 150 5.80 8.89 11.61
CA LEU A 150 7.15 8.60 12.09
C LEU A 150 7.15 7.59 13.25
N ASN A 151 6.20 7.72 14.17
CA ASN A 151 6.05 6.76 15.27
C ASN A 151 5.67 5.38 14.73
N ALA A 152 4.77 5.30 13.74
CA ALA A 152 4.36 4.05 13.13
C ALA A 152 5.53 3.29 12.49
N VAL A 153 6.49 4.01 11.89
CA VAL A 153 7.68 3.43 11.24
C VAL A 153 8.92 3.37 12.13
N GLY A 154 8.81 3.77 13.41
CA GLY A 154 9.90 3.69 14.39
C GLY A 154 10.98 4.77 14.24
N LEU A 155 10.71 5.86 13.51
CA LEU A 155 11.68 6.93 13.24
C LEU A 155 11.45 8.24 14.01
N LEU A 156 10.50 8.27 14.96
CA LEU A 156 10.19 9.49 15.71
C LEU A 156 11.41 10.00 16.49
N GLY A 157 12.22 9.10 17.06
CA GLY A 157 13.46 9.46 17.77
C GLY A 157 14.53 10.12 16.90
N LYS A 158 14.47 9.88 15.57
CA LYS A 158 15.39 10.46 14.56
C LYS A 158 14.78 11.62 13.77
N ALA A 159 13.64 12.16 14.21
CA ALA A 159 12.88 13.19 13.49
C ALA A 159 13.71 14.40 13.06
N ARG A 160 14.73 14.77 13.86
CA ARG A 160 15.61 15.94 13.61
C ARG A 160 16.87 15.60 12.80
N GLU A 161 17.16 14.34 12.57
CA GLU A 161 18.31 13.92 11.75
C GLU A 161 18.02 14.18 10.26
N TYR A 162 19.07 14.42 9.47
CA TYR A 162 18.95 14.45 8.02
C TYR A 162 18.68 13.05 7.48
N ALA A 163 17.83 12.97 6.47
CA ALA A 163 17.47 11.68 5.86
C ALA A 163 18.68 10.95 5.24
N SER A 164 19.71 11.70 4.82
CA SER A 164 20.98 11.15 4.34
C SER A 164 21.77 10.37 5.40
N ASN A 165 21.52 10.60 6.69
CA ASN A 165 22.22 9.94 7.79
C ASN A 165 21.58 8.60 8.20
N LEU A 166 20.42 8.29 7.64
CA LEU A 166 19.72 7.04 7.92
C LEU A 166 20.41 5.84 7.22
N SER A 167 20.41 4.68 7.87
CA SER A 167 20.75 3.41 7.23
C SER A 167 19.79 3.09 6.08
N HIS A 168 20.14 2.15 5.22
CA HIS A 168 19.30 1.75 4.09
C HIS A 168 17.91 1.27 4.55
N GLY A 169 17.83 0.42 5.58
CA GLY A 169 16.58 -0.04 6.15
C GLY A 169 15.73 1.11 6.75
N GLU A 170 16.39 2.06 7.44
CA GLU A 170 15.70 3.25 7.97
C GLU A 170 15.19 4.19 6.88
N GLN A 171 15.94 4.35 5.77
CA GLN A 171 15.47 5.10 4.61
C GLN A 171 14.23 4.45 4.01
N ARG A 172 14.19 3.11 3.95
CA ARG A 172 13.00 2.37 3.49
C ARG A 172 11.81 2.55 4.44
N ASN A 173 12.06 2.51 5.74
CA ASN A 173 11.03 2.83 6.74
C ASN A 173 10.53 4.27 6.60
N LEU A 174 11.42 5.24 6.30
CA LEU A 174 11.04 6.62 6.02
C LEU A 174 10.12 6.74 4.80
N GLU A 175 10.38 6.01 3.71
CA GLU A 175 9.50 5.96 2.53
C GLU A 175 8.10 5.46 2.88
N ILE A 176 8.02 4.40 3.68
CA ILE A 176 6.73 3.92 4.18
C ILE A 176 6.06 4.99 5.05
N GLY A 177 6.81 5.69 5.91
CA GLY A 177 6.31 6.81 6.71
C GLY A 177 5.77 7.96 5.87
N ILE A 178 6.46 8.33 4.80
CA ILE A 178 6.02 9.34 3.82
C ILE A 178 4.68 8.92 3.19
N ALA A 179 4.56 7.66 2.78
CA ALA A 179 3.33 7.14 2.23
C ALA A 179 2.19 7.13 3.26
N LEU A 180 2.46 6.72 4.50
CA LEU A 180 1.48 6.69 5.60
C LEU A 180 0.97 8.09 5.98
N ALA A 181 1.82 9.12 5.91
CA ALA A 181 1.43 10.49 6.21
C ALA A 181 0.35 11.05 5.27
N THR A 182 0.15 10.42 4.12
CA THR A 182 -0.98 10.71 3.23
C THR A 182 -2.28 10.03 3.66
N GLU A 183 -2.33 9.34 4.80
CA GLU A 183 -3.50 8.62 5.34
C GLU A 183 -4.18 7.73 4.28
N PRO A 184 -3.45 6.78 3.66
CA PRO A 184 -4.00 5.96 2.60
C PRO A 184 -5.00 4.93 3.14
N LYS A 185 -5.92 4.47 2.26
CA LYS A 185 -6.75 3.29 2.48
C LYS A 185 -6.10 2.02 1.92
N LEU A 186 -5.23 2.21 0.91
CA LEU A 186 -4.46 1.16 0.26
C LEU A 186 -3.01 1.61 0.08
N LEU A 187 -2.08 0.80 0.58
CA LEU A 187 -0.64 1.02 0.42
C LEU A 187 -0.05 -0.05 -0.51
N CYS A 188 0.58 0.40 -1.58
CA CYS A 188 1.33 -0.44 -2.50
C CYS A 188 2.82 -0.41 -2.13
N LEU A 189 3.38 -1.55 -1.74
CA LEU A 189 4.80 -1.73 -1.42
C LEU A 189 5.49 -2.49 -2.55
N ASP A 190 6.52 -1.90 -3.11
CA ASP A 190 7.29 -2.48 -4.21
C ASP A 190 8.65 -2.95 -3.69
N GLU A 191 8.79 -4.27 -3.54
CA GLU A 191 9.99 -4.95 -3.02
C GLU A 191 10.51 -4.31 -1.72
N PRO A 192 9.69 -4.24 -0.65
CA PRO A 192 10.05 -3.51 0.55
C PRO A 192 11.24 -4.09 1.31
N THR A 193 11.62 -5.36 1.05
CA THR A 193 12.74 -6.03 1.71
C THR A 193 13.97 -6.19 0.83
N ALA A 194 13.96 -5.65 -0.41
CA ALA A 194 15.07 -5.79 -1.35
C ALA A 194 16.37 -5.19 -0.80
N GLY A 195 17.44 -5.97 -0.85
CA GLY A 195 18.78 -5.54 -0.41
C GLY A 195 18.99 -5.46 1.10
N MET A 196 18.03 -5.91 1.89
CA MET A 196 18.09 -5.91 3.36
C MET A 196 18.80 -7.15 3.90
N SER A 197 19.46 -7.00 5.05
CA SER A 197 19.89 -8.11 5.87
C SER A 197 18.69 -8.86 6.45
N GLN A 198 18.89 -10.09 6.95
CA GLN A 198 17.82 -10.87 7.56
C GLN A 198 17.16 -10.15 8.77
N ALA A 199 17.96 -9.42 9.57
CA ALA A 199 17.45 -8.65 10.70
C ALA A 199 16.55 -7.51 10.24
N GLU A 200 16.97 -6.70 9.26
CA GLU A 200 16.18 -5.60 8.68
C GLU A 200 14.91 -6.12 7.99
N THR A 201 14.99 -7.27 7.32
CA THR A 201 13.82 -7.94 6.73
C THR A 201 12.78 -8.29 7.80
N GLU A 202 13.23 -8.84 8.95
CA GLU A 202 12.32 -9.17 10.05
C GLU A 202 11.68 -7.92 10.66
N GLU A 203 12.44 -6.86 10.87
CA GLU A 203 11.93 -5.57 11.33
C GLU A 203 10.89 -5.00 10.35
N THR A 204 11.16 -5.08 9.05
CA THR A 204 10.23 -4.63 8.00
C THR A 204 8.95 -5.47 7.98
N LYS A 205 9.04 -6.80 8.14
CA LYS A 205 7.85 -7.65 8.28
C LYS A 205 7.00 -7.26 9.48
N GLN A 206 7.63 -6.99 10.63
CA GLN A 206 6.93 -6.55 11.83
C GLN A 206 6.28 -5.18 11.63
N LEU A 207 6.96 -4.25 10.95
CA LEU A 207 6.39 -2.96 10.57
C LEU A 207 5.14 -3.16 9.70
N VAL A 208 5.22 -3.94 8.62
CA VAL A 208 4.10 -4.19 7.72
C VAL A 208 2.92 -4.83 8.46
N ARG A 209 3.15 -5.83 9.32
CA ARG A 209 2.10 -6.43 10.16
C ARG A 209 1.43 -5.39 11.08
N ARG A 210 2.21 -4.48 11.65
CA ARG A 210 1.70 -3.44 12.55
C ARG A 210 0.81 -2.45 11.83
N ILE A 211 1.22 -1.95 10.66
CA ILE A 211 0.43 -0.97 9.89
C ILE A 211 -0.79 -1.61 9.20
N ALA A 212 -0.72 -2.88 8.84
CA ALA A 212 -1.81 -3.61 8.20
C ALA A 212 -3.08 -3.75 9.07
N LYS A 213 -2.98 -3.58 10.39
CA LYS A 213 -4.15 -3.65 11.28
C LYS A 213 -5.26 -2.65 10.91
N ASN A 214 -4.90 -1.54 10.25
CA ASN A 214 -5.82 -0.47 9.88
C ASN A 214 -5.74 -0.10 8.38
N LEU A 215 -5.02 -0.88 7.58
CA LEU A 215 -4.66 -0.53 6.22
C LEU A 215 -4.65 -1.78 5.33
N THR A 216 -5.18 -1.66 4.12
CA THR A 216 -4.97 -2.69 3.10
C THR A 216 -3.60 -2.51 2.46
N ILE A 217 -2.87 -3.61 2.28
CA ILE A 217 -1.52 -3.57 1.71
C ILE A 217 -1.45 -4.50 0.50
N LEU A 218 -1.00 -3.97 -0.63
CA LEU A 218 -0.52 -4.76 -1.76
C LEU A 218 0.99 -4.74 -1.77
N ILE A 219 1.59 -5.93 -1.90
CA ILE A 219 3.04 -6.10 -1.90
C ILE A 219 3.48 -6.79 -3.20
N VAL A 220 4.46 -6.23 -3.88
CA VAL A 220 5.24 -6.97 -4.88
C VAL A 220 6.50 -7.44 -4.20
N GLU A 221 6.74 -8.73 -4.19
CA GLU A 221 7.92 -9.36 -3.61
C GLU A 221 8.35 -10.56 -4.43
N HIS A 222 9.64 -10.87 -4.37
CA HIS A 222 10.22 -12.07 -4.96
C HIS A 222 10.85 -12.99 -3.91
N ASP A 223 11.00 -12.52 -2.67
CA ASP A 223 11.35 -13.39 -1.55
C ASP A 223 10.10 -14.17 -1.10
N MET A 224 10.07 -15.45 -1.47
CA MET A 224 8.94 -16.32 -1.15
C MET A 224 8.76 -16.53 0.36
N GLN A 225 9.84 -16.49 1.16
CA GLN A 225 9.73 -16.63 2.61
C GLN A 225 8.96 -15.44 3.20
N VAL A 226 9.31 -14.21 2.78
CA VAL A 226 8.59 -12.98 3.19
C VAL A 226 7.12 -13.05 2.81
N VAL A 227 6.82 -13.47 1.56
CA VAL A 227 5.45 -13.59 1.05
C VAL A 227 4.64 -14.60 1.85
N MET A 228 5.18 -15.80 2.07
CA MET A 228 4.49 -16.87 2.79
C MET A 228 4.20 -16.53 4.26
N GLU A 229 5.11 -15.81 4.92
CA GLU A 229 4.96 -15.44 6.32
C GLU A 229 4.08 -14.21 6.55
N LEU A 230 3.99 -13.31 5.57
CA LEU A 230 3.38 -12.00 5.75
C LEU A 230 1.97 -11.89 5.18
N CYS A 231 1.70 -12.56 4.05
CA CYS A 231 0.51 -12.29 3.26
C CYS A 231 -0.67 -13.20 3.61
N HIS A 232 -1.87 -12.65 3.57
CA HIS A 232 -3.10 -13.42 3.74
C HIS A 232 -3.49 -14.13 2.43
N ARG A 233 -3.22 -13.50 1.30
CA ARG A 233 -3.49 -14.04 -0.03
C ARG A 233 -2.38 -13.66 -1.01
N ILE A 234 -2.21 -14.49 -2.02
CA ILE A 234 -1.20 -14.34 -3.05
C ILE A 234 -1.87 -14.42 -4.43
N THR A 235 -1.50 -13.52 -5.32
CA THR A 235 -1.83 -13.54 -6.74
C THR A 235 -0.55 -13.78 -7.53
N VAL A 236 -0.51 -14.80 -8.34
CA VAL A 236 0.62 -15.14 -9.21
C VAL A 236 0.34 -14.62 -10.61
N LEU A 237 1.18 -13.70 -11.08
CA LEU A 237 1.17 -13.22 -12.46
C LEU A 237 2.18 -14.00 -13.31
N HIS A 238 1.78 -14.33 -14.54
CA HIS A 238 2.63 -14.96 -15.53
C HIS A 238 2.23 -14.48 -16.93
N TYR A 239 3.19 -13.96 -17.71
CA TYR A 239 2.94 -13.37 -19.03
C TYR A 239 1.75 -12.40 -19.08
N GLY A 240 1.65 -11.53 -18.08
CA GLY A 240 0.61 -10.49 -18.02
C GLY A 240 -0.79 -10.98 -17.62
N ALA A 241 -0.96 -12.26 -17.26
CA ALA A 241 -2.24 -12.81 -16.81
C ALA A 241 -2.12 -13.40 -15.39
N ILE A 242 -3.26 -13.55 -14.70
CA ILE A 242 -3.30 -14.25 -13.42
C ILE A 242 -3.21 -15.76 -13.70
N LEU A 243 -2.16 -16.39 -13.17
CA LEU A 243 -1.95 -17.83 -13.24
C LEU A 243 -2.69 -18.56 -12.12
N ALA A 244 -2.62 -18.02 -10.90
CA ALA A 244 -3.25 -18.59 -9.71
C ALA A 244 -3.49 -17.53 -8.66
N GLU A 245 -4.48 -17.75 -7.80
CA GLU A 245 -4.75 -16.96 -6.60
C GLU A 245 -5.13 -17.91 -5.46
N GLY A 246 -4.66 -17.59 -4.24
CA GLY A 246 -4.96 -18.43 -3.09
C GLY A 246 -4.28 -17.93 -1.81
N THR A 247 -4.42 -18.72 -0.76
CA THR A 247 -3.63 -18.58 0.47
C THR A 247 -2.17 -18.97 0.21
N PRO A 248 -1.23 -18.60 1.07
CA PRO A 248 0.16 -19.06 0.96
C PRO A 248 0.26 -20.58 0.78
N GLU A 249 -0.48 -21.37 1.55
CA GLU A 249 -0.48 -22.83 1.49
C GLU A 249 -0.99 -23.36 0.13
N GLU A 250 -2.09 -22.77 -0.39
CA GLU A 250 -2.66 -23.13 -1.69
C GLU A 250 -1.67 -22.84 -2.84
N ILE A 251 -0.97 -21.72 -2.77
CA ILE A 251 0.00 -21.30 -3.79
C ILE A 251 1.25 -22.16 -3.74
N GLN A 252 1.76 -22.47 -2.53
CA GLN A 252 2.92 -23.34 -2.35
C GLN A 252 2.72 -24.74 -2.94
N ASN A 253 1.50 -25.26 -2.88
CA ASN A 253 1.16 -26.60 -3.37
C ASN A 253 0.57 -26.59 -4.79
N ASN A 254 0.52 -25.45 -5.48
CA ASN A 254 -0.08 -25.34 -6.80
C ASN A 254 0.89 -25.84 -7.90
N PRO A 255 0.58 -26.93 -8.63
CA PRO A 255 1.47 -27.49 -9.64
C PRO A 255 1.86 -26.50 -10.75
N LYS A 256 0.93 -25.63 -11.17
CA LYS A 256 1.20 -24.62 -12.21
C LYS A 256 2.18 -23.56 -11.72
N VAL A 257 2.09 -23.18 -10.44
CA VAL A 257 3.02 -22.22 -9.83
C VAL A 257 4.40 -22.84 -9.71
N LEU A 258 4.50 -24.08 -9.21
CA LEU A 258 5.76 -24.79 -9.10
C LEU A 258 6.45 -24.95 -10.46
N GLU A 259 5.71 -25.28 -11.51
CA GLU A 259 6.24 -25.39 -12.86
C GLU A 259 6.89 -24.09 -13.35
N VAL A 260 6.27 -22.94 -13.08
CA VAL A 260 6.78 -21.62 -13.49
C VAL A 260 8.06 -21.26 -12.73
N TYR A 261 8.13 -21.56 -11.42
CA TYR A 261 9.29 -21.22 -10.59
C TYR A 261 10.44 -22.23 -10.69
N LEU A 262 10.17 -23.50 -11.09
CA LEU A 262 11.21 -24.52 -11.27
C LEU A 262 11.88 -24.44 -12.66
N LYS A 263 11.27 -23.75 -13.63
CA LYS A 263 11.80 -23.57 -14.99
C LYS A 263 12.58 -22.27 -15.17
N THR A 264 12.64 -21.42 -14.14
CA THR A 264 13.38 -20.15 -14.14
C THR A 264 14.67 -20.28 -13.36
#